data_16444ac6c13fa042f8870c4d2b7c4257
#
_entry.id   16444ac6c13fa042f8870c4d2b7c4257
#
_cell.length_a   1.000
_cell.length_b   1.000
_cell.length_c   1.000
_cell.angle_alpha   90.00
_cell.angle_beta   90.00
_cell.angle_gamma   90.00
#
_symmetry.space_group_name_H-M   'P 1'
#
loop_
_entity.id
_entity.type
_entity.pdbx_description
1 polymer ?
#
loop_
_entity_poly.entity_id
_entity_poly.type
_entity_poly.pdbx_seq_one_letter_code
_entity_poly.pdbx_strand_id
1 'polypeptide(L)'
;MLPPDRITFEPFKIKMVEPIIASDPLSPAAIRRRGEVIADARYNMFKIPAREVTVDLLTDSGTGAMSQEQWAAMMLGDESYAQATSFERFESAIKSVIGEEFKVVPTHQGRAAENILFHVLNSKAERDAVVHNAPRRRRILINSFFDTTAANVMLNGAITPEEWASSGVDKNDYDAIQRADADLRKKLLIGRNQLVVDQTPDSFEHGVFGGNINLDKLEAILSDPLQRREVLAVMATATNNTGGGLPISLANLKAVRQIINRYSSGDRVWMEGTPPLMFIMDACRFAENAYFIQQHEPGYKNRSVAEIALEMFKLVDGCTMSAKKDGMVNIGGFLATRYDAVRTAAWEYMVEIEGFYTYGGLAGRDLDAIAVGIKEGVDDQRVAQRIEQVQQLWTWLNDEGVPVKAPCGGHGVFLKGWAFWTLNGKLLVEKEDLPGHLLAVELYRRYGVRACEIGTIMFGDYDPVLKKVTRPAPDEDYVRLAVPRRVYTESHMRYVAAAIGELYKERASAIWKGMRFTYRPDALPHFLSHFEPIPK
;
A
#
# COMPACT_ATOMS: atom_id res chain seq x y z
N MET A 1 1.09 19.41 -27.44
CA MET A 1 2.47 19.43 -26.89
C MET A 1 2.51 20.47 -25.78
N LEU A 2 3.08 20.13 -24.62
CA LEU A 2 3.35 21.13 -23.59
C LEU A 2 4.40 22.12 -24.10
N PRO A 3 4.29 23.42 -23.79
CA PRO A 3 5.33 24.38 -24.13
C PRO A 3 6.65 24.05 -23.41
N PRO A 4 7.82 24.39 -23.98
CA PRO A 4 9.14 24.00 -23.47
C PRO A 4 9.39 24.40 -22.01
N ASP A 5 8.81 25.47 -21.54
CA ASP A 5 8.89 25.98 -20.16
C ASP A 5 8.08 25.16 -19.15
N ARG A 6 7.26 24.21 -19.62
CA ARG A 6 6.50 23.26 -18.80
C ARG A 6 6.99 21.83 -18.92
N ILE A 7 8.11 21.60 -19.59
CA ILE A 7 8.75 20.28 -19.65
C ILE A 7 9.68 20.16 -18.47
N THR A 8 9.33 19.27 -17.55
CA THR A 8 10.20 18.92 -16.43
C THR A 8 11.16 17.83 -16.88
N PHE A 9 12.45 18.06 -16.72
CA PHE A 9 13.47 17.06 -16.97
C PHE A 9 13.62 16.16 -15.75
N GLU A 10 13.91 14.87 -15.99
CA GLU A 10 14.28 13.99 -14.91
C GLU A 10 15.53 14.53 -14.22
N PRO A 11 15.50 14.75 -12.89
CA PRO A 11 16.62 15.34 -12.15
C PRO A 11 17.82 14.39 -11.96
N PHE A 12 17.77 13.22 -12.56
CA PHE A 12 18.77 12.17 -12.47
C PHE A 12 18.88 11.41 -13.80
N LYS A 13 20.03 10.75 -14.00
CA LYS A 13 20.19 9.83 -15.12
C LYS A 13 19.46 8.53 -14.83
N ILE A 14 18.48 8.20 -15.65
CA ILE A 14 17.81 6.90 -15.61
C ILE A 14 18.81 5.86 -16.17
N LYS A 15 19.24 4.93 -15.33
CA LYS A 15 19.87 3.70 -15.82
C LYS A 15 18.75 2.80 -16.31
N MET A 16 18.56 2.77 -17.61
CA MET A 16 17.72 1.73 -18.20
C MET A 16 18.44 0.40 -17.99
N VAL A 17 17.81 -0.49 -17.26
CA VAL A 17 18.08 -1.92 -17.41
C VAL A 17 17.61 -2.24 -18.82
N GLU A 18 18.48 -2.89 -19.61
CA GLU A 18 18.17 -3.25 -20.99
C GLU A 18 16.80 -3.91 -21.04
N PRO A 19 15.82 -3.31 -21.73
CA PRO A 19 14.52 -3.90 -21.76
C PRO A 19 14.63 -5.24 -22.47
N ILE A 20 14.16 -6.29 -21.83
CA ILE A 20 13.98 -7.60 -22.44
C ILE A 20 12.78 -7.49 -23.41
N ILE A 21 12.85 -6.52 -24.29
CA ILE A 21 11.81 -6.27 -25.28
C ILE A 21 12.22 -7.00 -26.54
N ALA A 22 11.39 -7.95 -26.94
CA ALA A 22 11.40 -8.41 -28.30
C ALA A 22 11.34 -7.20 -29.25
N SER A 23 12.07 -7.25 -30.34
CA SER A 23 12.18 -6.17 -31.34
C SER A 23 10.83 -5.67 -31.89
N ASP A 24 9.76 -6.42 -31.67
CA ASP A 24 8.38 -6.06 -31.99
C ASP A 24 7.42 -6.69 -30.97
N PRO A 25 7.05 -5.94 -29.90
CA PRO A 25 6.15 -6.45 -28.86
C PRO A 25 4.72 -6.69 -29.35
N LEU A 26 4.33 -6.16 -30.52
CA LEU A 26 2.98 -6.28 -31.09
C LEU A 26 2.92 -7.34 -32.22
N SER A 27 4.02 -8.01 -32.53
CA SER A 27 3.99 -9.06 -33.54
C SER A 27 3.05 -10.21 -33.16
N PRO A 28 2.42 -10.87 -34.12
CA PRO A 28 1.57 -12.04 -33.85
C PRO A 28 2.28 -13.15 -33.08
N ALA A 29 3.60 -13.29 -33.26
CA ALA A 29 4.42 -14.25 -32.53
C ALA A 29 4.55 -13.86 -31.03
N ALA A 30 4.80 -12.58 -30.74
CA ALA A 30 4.88 -12.08 -29.37
C ALA A 30 3.53 -12.21 -28.64
N ILE A 31 2.43 -11.90 -29.30
CA ILE A 31 1.08 -12.05 -28.74
C ILE A 31 0.76 -13.53 -28.44
N ARG A 32 1.09 -14.46 -29.34
CA ARG A 32 0.93 -15.90 -29.09
C ARG A 32 1.77 -16.35 -27.91
N ARG A 33 3.06 -15.95 -27.88
CA ARG A 33 3.97 -16.29 -26.78
C ARG A 33 3.42 -15.84 -25.43
N ARG A 34 2.93 -14.60 -25.30
CA ARG A 34 2.31 -14.10 -24.05
C ARG A 34 1.02 -14.85 -23.71
N GLY A 35 0.26 -15.29 -24.70
CA GLY A 35 -0.91 -16.16 -24.51
C GLY A 35 -0.53 -17.50 -23.87
N GLU A 36 0.58 -18.12 -24.28
CA GLU A 36 1.11 -19.35 -23.68
C GLU A 36 1.61 -19.07 -22.25
N VAL A 37 2.42 -18.04 -22.06
CA VAL A 37 2.99 -17.66 -20.77
C VAL A 37 1.91 -17.39 -19.71
N ILE A 38 0.85 -16.64 -20.06
CA ILE A 38 -0.21 -16.35 -19.09
C ILE A 38 -1.03 -17.60 -18.74
N ALA A 39 -1.22 -18.53 -19.68
CA ALA A 39 -1.87 -19.80 -19.41
C ALA A 39 -1.02 -20.69 -18.49
N ASP A 40 0.30 -20.78 -18.71
CA ASP A 40 1.25 -21.47 -17.85
C ASP A 40 1.27 -20.85 -16.43
N ALA A 41 1.15 -19.54 -16.34
CA ALA A 41 1.01 -18.79 -15.08
C ALA A 41 -0.38 -18.96 -14.41
N ARG A 42 -1.27 -19.81 -14.96
CA ARG A 42 -2.65 -19.98 -14.49
C ARG A 42 -3.41 -18.65 -14.43
N TYR A 43 -3.16 -17.79 -15.39
CA TYR A 43 -3.72 -16.44 -15.51
C TYR A 43 -3.51 -15.55 -14.29
N ASN A 44 -2.50 -15.82 -13.45
CA ASN A 44 -2.14 -14.99 -12.31
C ASN A 44 -0.98 -14.06 -12.67
N MET A 45 -1.20 -12.75 -12.56
CA MET A 45 -0.24 -11.71 -12.94
C MET A 45 1.07 -11.80 -12.14
N PHE A 46 1.03 -12.30 -10.91
CA PHE A 46 2.20 -12.47 -10.04
C PHE A 46 3.07 -13.68 -10.41
N LYS A 47 2.58 -14.59 -11.26
CA LYS A 47 3.31 -15.79 -11.69
C LYS A 47 3.95 -15.66 -13.06
N ILE A 48 3.76 -14.54 -13.74
CA ILE A 48 4.39 -14.26 -15.04
C ILE A 48 5.89 -14.01 -14.83
N PRO A 49 6.79 -14.72 -15.53
CA PRO A 49 8.22 -14.44 -15.46
C PRO A 49 8.53 -13.01 -15.93
N ALA A 50 9.38 -12.28 -15.19
CA ALA A 50 9.68 -10.88 -15.48
C ALA A 50 10.25 -10.66 -16.90
N ARG A 51 11.04 -11.62 -17.43
CA ARG A 51 11.60 -11.57 -18.79
C ARG A 51 10.54 -11.59 -19.92
N GLU A 52 9.31 -11.96 -19.59
CA GLU A 52 8.18 -12.02 -20.55
C GLU A 52 7.29 -10.76 -20.46
N VAL A 53 7.71 -9.74 -19.70
CA VAL A 53 6.96 -8.51 -19.48
C VAL A 53 7.64 -7.35 -20.21
N THR A 54 6.88 -6.59 -21.00
CA THR A 54 7.39 -5.42 -21.74
C THR A 54 7.44 -4.18 -20.84
N VAL A 55 6.33 -3.86 -20.16
CA VAL A 55 6.27 -2.76 -19.18
C VAL A 55 5.62 -3.30 -17.90
N ASP A 56 6.34 -3.22 -16.79
CA ASP A 56 5.90 -3.77 -15.51
C ASP A 56 5.35 -2.70 -14.58
N LEU A 57 4.05 -2.66 -14.46
CA LEU A 57 3.31 -1.76 -13.57
C LEU A 57 2.58 -2.54 -12.45
N LEU A 58 3.05 -3.74 -12.13
CA LEU A 58 2.46 -4.58 -11.09
C LEU A 58 2.56 -3.92 -9.72
N THR A 59 3.71 -3.36 -9.41
CA THR A 59 3.99 -2.72 -8.12
C THR A 59 5.11 -1.68 -8.26
N ASP A 60 5.03 -0.62 -7.44
CA ASP A 60 6.10 0.37 -7.26
C ASP A 60 7.05 0.03 -6.10
N SER A 61 6.81 -1.10 -5.42
CA SER A 61 7.55 -1.49 -4.21
C SER A 61 8.79 -2.33 -4.53
N GLY A 62 9.97 -1.75 -4.37
CA GLY A 62 11.25 -2.44 -4.57
C GLY A 62 11.61 -2.67 -6.05
N THR A 63 10.88 -2.05 -6.96
CA THR A 63 11.07 -2.14 -8.41
C THR A 63 11.66 -0.88 -9.01
N GLY A 64 11.93 0.14 -8.19
CA GLY A 64 12.58 1.37 -8.60
C GLY A 64 14.08 1.21 -8.87
N ALA A 65 14.66 2.15 -9.62
CA ALA A 65 16.09 2.24 -9.83
C ALA A 65 16.76 3.07 -8.73
N MET A 66 17.84 2.56 -8.16
CA MET A 66 18.68 3.29 -7.21
C MET A 66 19.57 4.31 -7.94
N SER A 67 19.88 5.41 -7.25
CA SER A 67 20.78 6.45 -7.75
C SER A 67 22.24 5.99 -7.78
N GLN A 68 23.07 6.78 -8.46
CA GLN A 68 24.51 6.57 -8.45
C GLN A 68 25.08 6.70 -7.02
N GLU A 69 24.56 7.64 -6.25
CA GLU A 69 24.94 7.88 -4.86
C GLU A 69 24.57 6.70 -3.96
N GLN A 70 23.38 6.08 -4.18
CA GLN A 70 22.98 4.86 -3.47
C GLN A 70 23.94 3.69 -3.80
N TRP A 71 24.27 3.49 -5.07
CA TRP A 71 25.24 2.46 -5.48
C TRP A 71 26.64 2.71 -4.90
N ALA A 72 27.09 3.96 -4.85
CA ALA A 72 28.36 4.33 -4.23
C ALA A 72 28.35 4.06 -2.71
N ALA A 73 27.25 4.39 -2.04
CA ALA A 73 27.07 4.13 -0.61
C ALA A 73 27.10 2.63 -0.28
N MET A 74 26.50 1.79 -1.13
CA MET A 74 26.57 0.33 -0.95
C MET A 74 27.99 -0.22 -0.93
N MET A 75 28.94 0.42 -1.65
CA MET A 75 30.35 0.01 -1.65
C MET A 75 31.10 0.39 -0.36
N LEU A 76 30.50 1.25 0.48
CA LEU A 76 31.03 1.66 1.78
C LEU A 76 30.42 0.85 2.93
N GLY A 77 29.49 -0.05 2.62
CA GLY A 77 28.80 -0.86 3.60
C GLY A 77 29.76 -1.67 4.47
N ASP A 78 29.60 -1.54 5.78
CA ASP A 78 30.34 -2.31 6.77
C ASP A 78 29.44 -3.47 7.23
N GLU A 79 29.88 -4.70 6.99
CA GLU A 79 29.11 -5.91 7.22
C GLU A 79 29.31 -6.47 8.65
N SER A 80 29.45 -5.58 9.64
CA SER A 80 29.54 -5.96 11.05
C SER A 80 28.21 -6.51 11.57
N TYR A 81 28.26 -7.59 12.37
CA TYR A 81 27.06 -8.18 12.96
C TYR A 81 26.40 -7.24 13.98
N ALA A 82 27.14 -6.49 14.75
CA ALA A 82 26.64 -5.60 15.78
C ALA A 82 27.30 -4.23 15.69
N GLN A 83 26.50 -3.17 15.84
CA GLN A 83 26.94 -1.78 15.89
C GLN A 83 27.76 -1.35 14.65
N ALA A 84 27.30 -1.77 13.47
CA ALA A 84 27.91 -1.36 12.20
C ALA A 84 27.86 0.16 12.03
N THR A 85 28.92 0.75 11.44
CA THR A 85 28.90 2.18 11.06
C THR A 85 27.81 2.47 10.04
N SER A 86 27.45 1.47 9.21
CA SER A 86 26.29 1.54 8.31
C SER A 86 24.97 1.75 9.07
N PHE A 87 24.81 1.15 10.26
CA PHE A 87 23.64 1.38 11.09
C PHE A 87 23.61 2.82 11.66
N GLU A 88 24.73 3.35 12.08
CA GLU A 88 24.83 4.75 12.55
C GLU A 88 24.43 5.74 11.45
N ARG A 89 24.93 5.51 10.22
CA ARG A 89 24.56 6.33 9.05
C ARG A 89 23.08 6.21 8.70
N PHE A 90 22.55 4.99 8.74
CA PHE A 90 21.12 4.71 8.52
C PHE A 90 20.24 5.42 9.54
N GLU A 91 20.52 5.25 10.85
CA GLU A 91 19.73 5.89 11.92
C GLU A 91 19.79 7.40 11.82
N SER A 92 20.98 7.98 11.64
CA SER A 92 21.17 9.42 11.48
C SER A 92 20.42 9.98 10.26
N ALA A 93 20.48 9.29 9.12
CA ALA A 93 19.79 9.71 7.91
C ALA A 93 18.28 9.70 8.09
N ILE A 94 17.71 8.68 8.72
CA ILE A 94 16.27 8.61 8.98
C ILE A 94 15.87 9.73 9.95
N LYS A 95 16.58 9.89 11.07
CA LYS A 95 16.29 10.94 12.05
C LYS A 95 16.33 12.35 11.44
N SER A 96 17.24 12.60 10.51
CA SER A 96 17.30 13.90 9.81
C SER A 96 16.06 14.21 8.97
N VAL A 97 15.26 13.21 8.61
CA VAL A 97 14.03 13.35 7.82
C VAL A 97 12.78 13.32 8.68
N ILE A 98 12.72 12.41 9.66
CA ILE A 98 11.49 12.20 10.46
C ILE A 98 11.52 12.88 11.83
N GLY A 99 12.71 13.27 12.34
CA GLY A 99 12.91 13.93 13.64
C GLY A 99 13.87 13.18 14.55
N GLU A 100 14.72 13.92 15.26
CA GLU A 100 15.77 13.39 16.14
C GLU A 100 15.22 12.60 17.35
N GLU A 101 13.98 12.87 17.73
CA GLU A 101 13.33 12.21 18.85
C GLU A 101 12.93 10.75 18.58
N PHE A 102 12.95 10.33 17.31
CA PHE A 102 12.60 8.96 16.95
C PHE A 102 13.75 7.99 17.20
N LYS A 103 13.40 6.81 17.66
CA LYS A 103 14.25 5.63 17.81
C LYS A 103 13.93 4.67 16.68
N VAL A 104 14.95 4.35 15.89
CA VAL A 104 14.79 3.60 14.63
C VAL A 104 15.15 2.14 14.83
N VAL A 105 14.32 1.26 14.29
CA VAL A 105 14.49 -0.20 14.29
C VAL A 105 14.50 -0.66 12.84
N PRO A 106 15.63 -1.10 12.28
CA PRO A 106 15.72 -1.55 10.90
C PRO A 106 14.95 -2.86 10.71
N THR A 107 14.39 -3.06 9.52
CA THR A 107 13.74 -4.31 9.12
C THR A 107 13.98 -4.56 7.64
N HIS A 108 13.92 -5.82 7.18
CA HIS A 108 14.14 -6.11 5.76
C HIS A 108 13.02 -5.58 4.84
N GLN A 109 11.86 -5.22 5.38
CA GLN A 109 10.75 -4.58 4.64
C GLN A 109 9.65 -4.04 5.57
N GLY A 110 8.74 -3.21 5.03
CA GLY A 110 7.68 -2.58 5.80
C GLY A 110 6.72 -3.55 6.50
N ARG A 111 6.37 -4.69 5.85
CA ARG A 111 5.48 -5.69 6.48
C ARG A 111 6.12 -6.36 7.71
N ALA A 112 7.44 -6.44 7.79
CA ALA A 112 8.13 -6.90 8.98
C ALA A 112 8.04 -5.85 10.10
N ALA A 113 8.20 -4.56 9.76
CA ALA A 113 7.98 -3.46 10.70
C ALA A 113 6.55 -3.45 11.25
N GLU A 114 5.54 -3.68 10.40
CA GLU A 114 4.14 -3.82 10.83
C GLU A 114 3.93 -5.03 11.75
N ASN A 115 4.49 -6.19 11.39
CA ASN A 115 4.38 -7.41 12.19
C ASN A 115 4.98 -7.20 13.59
N ILE A 116 6.19 -6.66 13.66
CA ILE A 116 6.88 -6.37 14.92
C ILE A 116 6.05 -5.39 15.78
N LEU A 117 5.59 -4.28 15.18
CA LEU A 117 4.79 -3.29 15.89
C LEU A 117 3.50 -3.89 16.46
N PHE A 118 2.72 -4.59 15.63
CA PHE A 118 1.44 -5.14 16.07
C PHE A 118 1.61 -6.28 17.07
N HIS A 119 2.66 -7.10 16.93
CA HIS A 119 3.01 -8.11 17.94
C HIS A 119 3.29 -7.45 19.29
N VAL A 120 4.15 -6.44 19.32
CA VAL A 120 4.51 -5.71 20.54
C VAL A 120 3.28 -5.09 21.20
N LEU A 121 2.48 -4.36 20.42
CA LEU A 121 1.30 -3.68 20.96
C LEU A 121 0.27 -4.69 21.49
N ASN A 122 -0.02 -5.76 20.73
CA ASN A 122 -1.00 -6.77 21.16
C ASN A 122 -0.53 -7.57 22.38
N SER A 123 0.74 -7.99 22.43
CA SER A 123 1.31 -8.72 23.59
C SER A 123 1.31 -7.88 24.87
N LYS A 124 1.64 -6.59 24.75
CA LYS A 124 1.58 -5.70 25.91
C LYS A 124 0.14 -5.41 26.34
N ALA A 125 -0.80 -5.24 25.39
CA ALA A 125 -2.22 -5.06 25.69
C ALA A 125 -2.86 -6.29 26.33
N GLU A 126 -2.45 -7.49 25.92
CA GLU A 126 -2.88 -8.75 26.53
C GLU A 126 -2.42 -8.87 27.97
N ARG A 127 -1.13 -8.61 28.21
CA ARG A 127 -0.57 -8.62 29.58
C ARG A 127 -1.27 -7.59 30.47
N ASP A 128 -1.50 -6.38 29.97
CA ASP A 128 -2.22 -5.33 30.68
C ASP A 128 -3.65 -5.77 31.06
N ALA A 129 -4.37 -6.38 30.11
CA ALA A 129 -5.73 -6.87 30.34
C ALA A 129 -5.77 -7.96 31.44
N VAL A 130 -4.82 -8.88 31.43
CA VAL A 130 -4.72 -9.95 32.44
C VAL A 130 -4.36 -9.39 33.83
N VAL A 131 -3.30 -8.58 33.91
CA VAL A 131 -2.78 -8.06 35.19
C VAL A 131 -3.78 -7.13 35.87
N HIS A 132 -4.50 -6.33 35.11
CA HIS A 132 -5.42 -5.32 35.65
C HIS A 132 -6.90 -5.67 35.52
N ASN A 133 -7.23 -6.89 35.05
CA ASN A 133 -8.61 -7.31 34.77
C ASN A 133 -9.35 -6.25 33.91
N ALA A 134 -8.67 -5.75 32.88
CA ALA A 134 -9.15 -4.69 32.00
C ALA A 134 -9.61 -5.23 30.63
N PRO A 135 -10.50 -4.53 29.90
CA PRO A 135 -10.82 -4.90 28.54
C PRO A 135 -9.57 -4.94 27.66
N ARG A 136 -9.43 -6.01 26.86
CA ARG A 136 -8.29 -6.16 25.97
C ARG A 136 -8.37 -5.17 24.82
N ARG A 137 -7.33 -4.37 24.63
CA ARG A 137 -7.14 -3.51 23.46
C ARG A 137 -6.73 -4.36 22.27
N ARG A 138 -7.38 -4.16 21.13
CA ARG A 138 -7.15 -4.98 19.91
C ARG A 138 -7.54 -4.29 18.60
N ARG A 139 -8.29 -3.17 18.68
CA ARG A 139 -8.77 -2.46 17.50
C ARG A 139 -7.74 -1.47 17.01
N ILE A 140 -7.39 -1.53 15.75
CA ILE A 140 -6.57 -0.52 15.07
C ILE A 140 -7.51 0.24 14.13
N LEU A 141 -7.74 1.52 14.43
CA LEU A 141 -8.55 2.41 13.62
C LEU A 141 -7.65 3.02 12.54
N ILE A 142 -8.03 2.91 11.27
CA ILE A 142 -7.20 3.32 10.14
C ILE A 142 -8.06 3.90 9.02
N ASN A 143 -7.52 4.85 8.23
CA ASN A 143 -8.21 5.37 7.06
C ASN A 143 -8.56 4.25 6.05
N SER A 144 -7.64 3.32 5.78
CA SER A 144 -7.91 2.15 4.95
C SER A 144 -6.82 1.10 5.13
N PHE A 145 -7.21 -0.16 5.25
CA PHE A 145 -6.25 -1.26 5.34
C PHE A 145 -5.68 -1.61 3.98
N PHE A 146 -4.35 -1.68 3.90
CA PHE A 146 -3.68 -2.43 2.84
C PHE A 146 -3.69 -3.93 3.20
N ASP A 147 -3.53 -4.81 2.20
CA ASP A 147 -3.62 -6.27 2.39
C ASP A 147 -2.64 -6.81 3.44
N THR A 148 -1.37 -6.38 3.40
CA THR A 148 -0.37 -6.82 4.40
C THR A 148 -0.63 -6.25 5.78
N THR A 149 -1.10 -5.02 5.89
CA THR A 149 -1.50 -4.42 7.16
C THR A 149 -2.70 -5.17 7.75
N ALA A 150 -3.72 -5.44 6.93
CA ALA A 150 -4.87 -6.26 7.35
C ALA A 150 -4.44 -7.65 7.80
N ALA A 151 -3.57 -8.32 7.03
CA ALA A 151 -3.06 -9.64 7.38
C ALA A 151 -2.29 -9.63 8.71
N ASN A 152 -1.42 -8.64 8.95
CA ASN A 152 -0.68 -8.51 10.20
C ASN A 152 -1.60 -8.18 11.40
N VAL A 153 -2.62 -7.35 11.20
CA VAL A 153 -3.63 -7.07 12.24
C VAL A 153 -4.43 -8.33 12.58
N MET A 154 -4.85 -9.10 11.59
CA MET A 154 -5.55 -10.37 11.82
C MET A 154 -4.66 -11.43 12.48
N LEU A 155 -3.39 -11.51 12.09
CA LEU A 155 -2.44 -12.47 12.65
C LEU A 155 -2.18 -12.21 14.13
N ASN A 156 -1.98 -10.95 14.51
CA ASN A 156 -1.65 -10.56 15.88
C ASN A 156 -2.88 -10.25 16.76
N GLY A 157 -4.04 -10.01 16.16
CA GLY A 157 -5.28 -9.72 16.89
C GLY A 157 -5.92 -10.97 17.48
N ALA A 158 -6.76 -10.81 18.51
CA ALA A 158 -7.47 -11.90 19.16
C ALA A 158 -8.99 -11.79 18.95
N ILE A 159 -9.62 -12.95 18.88
CA ILE A 159 -11.07 -13.13 18.98
C ILE A 159 -11.37 -13.58 20.41
N THR A 160 -12.38 -12.98 21.04
CA THR A 160 -12.75 -13.35 22.41
C THR A 160 -13.54 -14.67 22.44
N PRO A 161 -13.53 -15.41 23.58
CA PRO A 161 -14.34 -16.62 23.73
C PRO A 161 -15.84 -16.39 23.46
N GLU A 162 -16.37 -15.22 23.83
CA GLU A 162 -17.78 -14.87 23.63
C GLU A 162 -18.09 -14.65 22.13
N GLU A 163 -17.20 -14.01 21.41
CA GLU A 163 -17.32 -13.82 19.95
C GLU A 163 -17.24 -15.15 19.22
N TRP A 164 -16.35 -16.03 19.65
CA TRP A 164 -16.29 -17.43 19.17
C TRP A 164 -17.58 -18.17 19.45
N ALA A 165 -18.08 -18.11 20.68
CA ALA A 165 -19.32 -18.78 21.07
C ALA A 165 -20.52 -18.30 20.25
N SER A 166 -20.55 -17.00 19.88
CA SER A 166 -21.61 -16.41 19.07
C SER A 166 -21.56 -16.78 17.59
N SER A 167 -20.45 -17.38 17.12
CA SER A 167 -20.28 -17.75 15.71
C SER A 167 -21.18 -18.92 15.26
N GLY A 168 -21.62 -19.75 16.22
CA GLY A 168 -22.45 -20.93 15.94
C GLY A 168 -21.71 -22.08 15.23
N VAL A 169 -20.38 -22.03 15.16
CA VAL A 169 -19.56 -23.02 14.46
C VAL A 169 -19.47 -24.32 15.24
N ASP A 170 -19.62 -25.43 14.55
CA ASP A 170 -19.39 -26.77 15.13
C ASP A 170 -17.91 -26.92 15.49
N LYS A 171 -17.65 -27.16 16.78
CA LYS A 171 -16.29 -27.32 17.33
C LYS A 171 -15.59 -28.62 16.87
N ASN A 172 -16.31 -29.53 16.22
CA ASN A 172 -15.76 -30.77 15.69
C ASN A 172 -15.40 -30.68 14.19
N ASP A 173 -15.78 -29.60 13.51
CA ASP A 173 -15.43 -29.35 12.10
C ASP A 173 -14.25 -28.39 12.02
N TYR A 174 -13.04 -28.95 11.80
CA TYR A 174 -11.80 -28.17 11.72
C TYR A 174 -11.82 -27.14 10.59
N ASP A 175 -12.33 -27.50 9.42
CA ASP A 175 -12.40 -26.60 8.27
C ASP A 175 -13.42 -25.48 8.49
N ALA A 176 -14.55 -25.77 9.13
CA ALA A 176 -15.53 -24.76 9.53
C ALA A 176 -14.94 -23.79 10.58
N ILE A 177 -14.15 -24.32 11.54
CA ILE A 177 -13.44 -23.49 12.53
C ILE A 177 -12.47 -22.53 11.84
N GLN A 178 -11.64 -23.02 10.92
CA GLN A 178 -10.65 -22.18 10.20
C GLN A 178 -11.32 -21.08 9.39
N ARG A 179 -12.38 -21.40 8.64
CA ARG A 179 -13.14 -20.41 7.86
C ARG A 179 -13.79 -19.37 8.76
N ALA A 180 -14.43 -19.81 9.85
CA ALA A 180 -15.09 -18.91 10.79
C ALA A 180 -14.10 -17.99 11.52
N ASP A 181 -12.90 -18.47 11.87
CA ASP A 181 -11.85 -17.63 12.47
C ASP A 181 -11.43 -16.52 11.50
N ALA A 182 -11.19 -16.84 10.23
CA ALA A 182 -10.83 -15.87 9.20
C ALA A 182 -11.93 -14.83 9.01
N ASP A 183 -13.18 -15.24 8.91
CA ASP A 183 -14.34 -14.34 8.73
C ASP A 183 -14.58 -13.46 9.94
N LEU A 184 -14.49 -13.99 11.16
CA LEU A 184 -14.62 -13.24 12.40
C LEU A 184 -13.51 -12.19 12.52
N ARG A 185 -12.25 -12.56 12.25
CA ARG A 185 -11.12 -11.62 12.24
C ARG A 185 -11.33 -10.52 11.21
N LYS A 186 -11.70 -10.88 9.98
CA LYS A 186 -12.00 -9.91 8.92
C LYS A 186 -13.11 -8.95 9.35
N LYS A 187 -14.20 -9.45 9.91
CA LYS A 187 -15.33 -8.63 10.37
C LYS A 187 -14.98 -7.74 11.56
N LEU A 188 -14.35 -8.30 12.60
CA LEU A 188 -14.15 -7.63 13.88
C LEU A 188 -12.91 -6.74 13.91
N LEU A 189 -11.83 -7.16 13.26
CA LEU A 189 -10.55 -6.45 13.30
C LEU A 189 -10.34 -5.54 12.09
N ILE A 190 -10.97 -5.80 10.96
CA ILE A 190 -10.80 -5.03 9.73
C ILE A 190 -12.07 -4.21 9.41
N GLY A 191 -13.18 -4.87 9.15
CA GLY A 191 -14.35 -4.25 8.52
C GLY A 191 -14.88 -3.00 9.24
N ARG A 192 -15.07 -3.08 10.57
CA ARG A 192 -15.61 -1.96 11.36
C ARG A 192 -14.58 -0.92 11.81
N ASN A 193 -13.31 -1.10 11.49
CA ASN A 193 -12.22 -0.25 11.93
C ASN A 193 -11.65 0.64 10.82
N GLN A 194 -12.22 0.58 9.62
CA GLN A 194 -11.86 1.47 8.52
C GLN A 194 -12.61 2.80 8.63
N LEU A 195 -11.83 3.88 8.71
CA LEU A 195 -12.30 5.25 8.83
C LEU A 195 -12.20 5.97 7.47
N VAL A 196 -12.81 5.39 6.44
CA VAL A 196 -12.81 5.97 5.10
C VAL A 196 -13.70 7.20 5.07
N VAL A 197 -13.25 8.25 4.40
CA VAL A 197 -14.05 9.45 4.12
C VAL A 197 -15.09 9.10 3.06
N ASP A 198 -16.33 9.47 3.29
CA ASP A 198 -17.39 9.33 2.30
C ASP A 198 -17.10 10.29 1.14
N GLN A 199 -16.67 9.74 -0.01
CA GLN A 199 -16.40 10.51 -1.21
C GLN A 199 -17.72 10.77 -1.92
N THR A 200 -18.40 11.88 -1.58
CA THR A 200 -19.50 12.37 -2.40
C THR A 200 -18.95 13.16 -3.59
N PRO A 201 -19.54 13.06 -4.79
CA PRO A 201 -19.08 13.77 -5.98
C PRO A 201 -19.00 15.30 -5.82
N ASP A 202 -19.75 15.87 -4.88
CA ASP A 202 -19.87 17.31 -4.69
C ASP A 202 -18.78 17.94 -3.79
N SER A 203 -17.90 17.16 -3.18
CA SER A 203 -16.82 17.68 -2.34
C SER A 203 -15.52 17.88 -3.11
N PHE A 204 -15.53 18.70 -4.14
CA PHE A 204 -14.31 19.06 -4.91
C PHE A 204 -13.19 19.64 -4.02
N GLU A 205 -13.50 20.29 -2.92
CA GLU A 205 -12.54 20.79 -1.94
C GLU A 205 -11.84 19.66 -1.15
N HIS A 206 -12.47 18.48 -1.01
CA HIS A 206 -11.88 17.30 -0.36
C HIS A 206 -11.32 16.28 -1.36
N GLY A 207 -11.56 16.45 -2.66
CA GLY A 207 -11.26 15.46 -3.71
C GLY A 207 -9.80 15.01 -3.76
N VAL A 208 -8.84 15.91 -3.62
CA VAL A 208 -7.41 15.58 -3.66
C VAL A 208 -7.02 14.77 -2.42
N PHE A 209 -7.51 15.13 -1.23
CA PHE A 209 -7.17 14.48 0.02
C PHE A 209 -8.14 13.34 0.40
N GLY A 210 -8.51 12.53 -0.58
CA GLY A 210 -9.39 11.37 -0.38
C GLY A 210 -8.78 10.25 0.50
N GLY A 211 -7.52 10.40 0.91
CA GLY A 211 -6.89 9.56 1.94
C GLY A 211 -7.17 9.99 3.38
N ASN A 212 -7.86 11.11 3.62
CA ASN A 212 -8.16 11.61 4.94
C ASN A 212 -8.87 10.56 5.83
N ILE A 213 -8.62 10.62 7.13
CA ILE A 213 -9.37 9.88 8.14
C ILE A 213 -10.73 10.57 8.33
N ASN A 214 -11.80 9.82 8.36
CA ASN A 214 -13.12 10.31 8.68
C ASN A 214 -13.18 10.71 10.16
N LEU A 215 -13.17 12.02 10.43
CA LEU A 215 -13.08 12.58 11.78
C LEU A 215 -14.33 12.29 12.60
N ASP A 216 -15.52 12.30 11.98
CA ASP A 216 -16.79 12.05 12.67
C ASP A 216 -16.85 10.59 13.15
N LYS A 217 -16.45 9.63 12.29
CA LYS A 217 -16.36 8.21 12.68
C LYS A 217 -15.32 8.00 13.78
N LEU A 218 -14.16 8.67 13.69
CA LEU A 218 -13.12 8.60 14.71
C LEU A 218 -13.63 9.16 16.04
N GLU A 219 -14.24 10.33 16.03
CA GLU A 219 -14.78 10.99 17.20
C GLU A 219 -15.92 10.18 17.85
N ALA A 220 -16.83 9.61 17.06
CA ALA A 220 -17.88 8.73 17.54
C ALA A 220 -17.35 7.50 18.30
N ILE A 221 -16.26 6.89 17.83
CA ILE A 221 -15.63 5.75 18.52
C ILE A 221 -14.89 6.20 19.77
N LEU A 222 -14.10 7.27 19.71
CA LEU A 222 -13.26 7.69 20.82
C LEU A 222 -14.02 8.42 21.94
N SER A 223 -15.14 9.04 21.64
CA SER A 223 -16.03 9.65 22.65
C SER A 223 -16.76 8.61 23.52
N ASP A 224 -17.01 7.41 22.99
CA ASP A 224 -17.58 6.29 23.74
C ASP A 224 -16.48 5.59 24.57
N PRO A 225 -16.52 5.67 25.92
CA PRO A 225 -15.51 5.05 26.77
C PRO A 225 -15.42 3.52 26.60
N LEU A 226 -16.51 2.83 26.26
CA LEU A 226 -16.53 1.38 26.06
C LEU A 226 -15.80 0.99 24.78
N GLN A 227 -16.07 1.70 23.68
CA GLN A 227 -15.38 1.46 22.42
C GLN A 227 -13.92 1.90 22.48
N ARG A 228 -13.63 3.07 23.08
CA ARG A 228 -12.27 3.59 23.20
C ARG A 228 -11.34 2.64 23.95
N ARG A 229 -11.82 1.97 24.99
CA ARG A 229 -11.02 0.99 25.76
C ARG A 229 -10.56 -0.20 24.93
N GLU A 230 -11.21 -0.52 23.82
CA GLU A 230 -10.78 -1.59 22.90
C GLU A 230 -9.77 -1.09 21.86
N VAL A 231 -9.57 0.21 21.70
CA VAL A 231 -8.69 0.77 20.68
C VAL A 231 -7.24 0.63 21.12
N LEU A 232 -6.44 -0.04 20.27
CA LEU A 232 -5.02 -0.27 20.46
C LEU A 232 -4.20 0.90 19.91
N ALA A 233 -4.53 1.35 18.70
CA ALA A 233 -3.91 2.50 18.06
C ALA A 233 -4.84 3.13 17.01
N VAL A 234 -4.60 4.40 16.69
CA VAL A 234 -5.08 5.05 15.47
C VAL A 234 -3.93 5.07 14.47
N MET A 235 -4.17 4.70 13.22
CA MET A 235 -3.14 4.64 12.19
C MET A 235 -3.57 5.42 10.95
N ALA A 236 -2.63 6.12 10.32
CA ALA A 236 -2.82 6.85 9.08
C ALA A 236 -1.88 6.29 8.01
N THR A 237 -2.43 5.84 6.88
CA THR A 237 -1.63 5.41 5.71
C THR A 237 -1.41 6.58 4.76
N ALA A 238 -0.18 7.01 4.62
CA ALA A 238 0.25 8.12 3.74
C ALA A 238 1.15 7.58 2.60
N THR A 239 0.70 7.58 1.32
CA THR A 239 -0.65 7.87 0.80
C THR A 239 -1.56 6.64 0.92
N ASN A 240 -2.88 6.83 0.94
CA ASN A 240 -3.85 5.73 1.04
C ASN A 240 -3.88 4.89 -0.24
N ASN A 241 -3.18 3.75 -0.24
CA ASN A 241 -2.99 2.90 -1.42
C ASN A 241 -4.32 2.32 -1.97
N THR A 242 -5.13 1.71 -1.11
CA THR A 242 -6.41 1.10 -1.51
C THR A 242 -7.47 2.14 -1.89
N GLY A 243 -7.33 3.35 -1.38
CA GLY A 243 -8.13 4.51 -1.76
C GLY A 243 -7.76 5.15 -3.10
N GLY A 244 -6.84 4.55 -3.88
CA GLY A 244 -6.39 5.11 -5.17
C GLY A 244 -5.08 5.89 -5.08
N GLY A 245 -4.29 5.70 -4.03
CA GLY A 245 -3.05 6.43 -3.79
C GLY A 245 -3.26 7.89 -3.38
N LEU A 246 -4.46 8.21 -2.85
CA LEU A 246 -4.81 9.57 -2.47
C LEU A 246 -4.14 9.98 -1.16
N PRO A 247 -3.67 11.25 -1.04
CA PRO A 247 -2.99 11.76 0.13
C PRO A 247 -3.92 12.09 1.29
N ILE A 248 -3.32 12.26 2.47
CA ILE A 248 -3.93 12.83 3.67
C ILE A 248 -3.47 14.28 3.80
N SER A 249 -4.37 15.22 4.13
CA SER A 249 -4.01 16.60 4.41
C SER A 249 -3.34 16.73 5.79
N LEU A 250 -2.47 17.72 5.93
CA LEU A 250 -1.88 18.02 7.24
C LEU A 250 -2.92 18.52 8.24
N ALA A 251 -3.93 19.24 7.76
CA ALA A 251 -5.07 19.65 8.58
C ALA A 251 -5.81 18.44 9.18
N ASN A 252 -6.02 17.38 8.40
CA ASN A 252 -6.64 16.14 8.88
C ASN A 252 -5.76 15.45 9.92
N LEU A 253 -4.46 15.31 9.68
CA LEU A 253 -3.53 14.74 10.67
C LEU A 253 -3.53 15.52 12.00
N LYS A 254 -3.56 16.86 11.93
CA LYS A 254 -3.69 17.73 13.13
C LYS A 254 -5.00 17.48 13.87
N ALA A 255 -6.11 17.39 13.14
CA ALA A 255 -7.42 17.13 13.74
C ALA A 255 -7.49 15.74 14.40
N VAL A 256 -6.94 14.72 13.75
CA VAL A 256 -6.83 13.36 14.32
C VAL A 256 -6.05 13.39 15.64
N ARG A 257 -4.89 14.07 15.70
CA ARG A 257 -4.10 14.23 16.93
C ARG A 257 -4.90 14.95 18.01
N GLN A 258 -5.63 16.00 17.67
CA GLN A 258 -6.47 16.74 18.61
C GLN A 258 -7.59 15.86 19.20
N ILE A 259 -8.27 15.07 18.36
CA ILE A 259 -9.32 14.14 18.82
C ILE A 259 -8.72 13.08 19.75
N ILE A 260 -7.60 12.47 19.38
CA ILE A 260 -6.91 11.51 20.24
C ILE A 260 -6.58 12.14 21.59
N ASN A 261 -5.96 13.30 21.61
CA ASN A 261 -5.58 13.98 22.87
C ASN A 261 -6.81 14.34 23.71
N ARG A 262 -7.90 14.79 23.09
CA ARG A 262 -9.14 15.15 23.79
C ARG A 262 -9.75 13.98 24.56
N TYR A 263 -9.82 12.82 23.92
CA TYR A 263 -10.54 11.68 24.48
C TYR A 263 -9.67 10.71 25.27
N SER A 264 -8.36 10.67 25.06
CA SER A 264 -7.47 9.74 25.73
C SER A 264 -6.65 10.34 26.88
N SER A 265 -6.66 11.65 27.08
CA SER A 265 -5.78 12.35 28.04
C SER A 265 -6.02 11.98 29.52
N GLY A 266 -7.13 11.40 29.87
CA GLY A 266 -7.44 10.91 31.22
C GLY A 266 -7.44 9.39 31.33
N ASP A 267 -7.19 8.70 30.25
CA ASP A 267 -7.20 7.23 30.24
C ASP A 267 -5.94 6.66 30.91
N ARG A 268 -6.07 5.45 31.46
CA ARG A 268 -4.93 4.74 32.03
C ARG A 268 -3.90 4.38 30.94
N VAL A 269 -2.65 4.70 31.23
CA VAL A 269 -1.51 4.22 30.42
C VAL A 269 -1.38 2.71 30.60
N TRP A 270 -1.45 1.97 29.52
CA TRP A 270 -1.40 0.49 29.52
C TRP A 270 -0.01 -0.06 29.17
N MET A 271 0.88 0.80 28.69
CA MET A 271 2.27 0.48 28.43
C MET A 271 3.13 1.65 28.96
N GLU A 272 3.99 1.36 29.92
CA GLU A 272 4.80 2.37 30.60
C GLU A 272 5.58 3.25 29.63
N GLY A 273 5.61 4.56 29.86
CA GLY A 273 6.33 5.53 29.03
C GLY A 273 5.66 5.86 27.69
N THR A 274 4.45 5.33 27.41
CA THR A 274 3.68 5.66 26.20
C THR A 274 2.43 6.47 26.52
N PRO A 275 1.80 7.15 25.54
CA PRO A 275 0.47 7.73 25.76
C PRO A 275 -0.59 6.62 25.89
N PRO A 276 -1.76 6.93 26.46
CA PRO A 276 -2.86 5.97 26.58
C PRO A 276 -3.36 5.44 25.23
N LEU A 277 -3.23 6.22 24.16
CA LEU A 277 -3.59 5.86 22.80
C LEU A 277 -2.55 6.41 21.82
N MET A 278 -1.92 5.52 21.06
CA MET A 278 -0.89 5.89 20.09
C MET A 278 -1.50 6.29 18.75
N PHE A 279 -0.88 7.29 18.10
CA PHE A 279 -1.12 7.65 16.71
C PHE A 279 0.09 7.23 15.87
N ILE A 280 -0.12 6.37 14.90
CA ILE A 280 0.94 5.74 14.09
C ILE A 280 0.74 6.09 12.62
N MET A 281 1.82 6.26 11.87
CA MET A 281 1.77 6.45 10.42
C MET A 281 2.36 5.24 9.69
N ASP A 282 1.63 4.66 8.72
CA ASP A 282 2.27 3.94 7.63
C ASP A 282 2.86 4.99 6.68
N ALA A 283 4.17 5.15 6.76
CA ALA A 283 4.89 6.23 6.10
C ALA A 283 5.50 5.83 4.75
N CYS A 284 5.03 4.76 4.13
CA CYS A 284 5.70 4.21 2.95
C CYS A 284 5.76 5.19 1.75
N ARG A 285 4.84 6.17 1.67
CA ARG A 285 4.82 7.23 0.64
C ARG A 285 4.61 8.62 1.25
N PHE A 286 5.30 8.87 2.35
CA PHE A 286 5.18 10.13 3.10
C PHE A 286 5.65 11.35 2.32
N ALA A 287 6.67 11.20 1.48
CA ALA A 287 7.20 12.29 0.66
C ALA A 287 6.25 12.66 -0.48
N GLU A 288 5.67 11.65 -1.16
CA GLU A 288 4.59 11.88 -2.12
C GLU A 288 3.42 12.62 -1.44
N ASN A 289 3.04 12.20 -0.24
CA ASN A 289 1.98 12.85 0.55
C ASN A 289 2.32 14.31 0.89
N ALA A 290 3.55 14.56 1.33
CA ALA A 290 4.03 15.91 1.66
C ALA A 290 4.02 16.83 0.43
N TYR A 291 4.34 16.31 -0.75
CA TYR A 291 4.25 17.07 -2.00
C TYR A 291 2.81 17.47 -2.34
N PHE A 292 1.84 16.58 -2.14
CA PHE A 292 0.42 16.95 -2.32
C PHE A 292 -0.01 18.05 -1.33
N ILE A 293 0.44 17.99 -0.08
CA ILE A 293 0.22 19.07 0.90
C ILE A 293 0.84 20.37 0.39
N GLN A 294 2.09 20.33 -0.10
CA GLN A 294 2.76 21.49 -0.68
C GLN A 294 1.96 22.15 -1.82
N GLN A 295 1.41 21.33 -2.71
CA GLN A 295 0.72 21.81 -3.90
C GLN A 295 -0.73 22.27 -3.65
N HIS A 296 -1.43 21.68 -2.67
CA HIS A 296 -2.88 21.82 -2.54
C HIS A 296 -3.34 22.37 -1.19
N GLU A 297 -2.51 22.36 -0.14
CA GLU A 297 -2.95 22.86 1.17
C GLU A 297 -2.53 24.35 1.34
N PRO A 298 -3.45 25.23 1.76
CA PRO A 298 -3.14 26.65 1.91
C PRO A 298 -1.98 26.89 2.88
N GLY A 299 -1.03 27.74 2.47
CA GLY A 299 0.12 28.14 3.28
C GLY A 299 1.36 27.23 3.16
N TYR A 300 1.29 26.12 2.39
CA TYR A 300 2.41 25.18 2.27
C TYR A 300 3.19 25.27 0.96
N LYS A 301 2.73 26.02 -0.03
CA LYS A 301 3.34 26.10 -1.38
C LYS A 301 4.83 26.46 -1.40
N ASN A 302 5.27 27.27 -0.44
CA ASN A 302 6.66 27.75 -0.38
C ASN A 302 7.52 26.99 0.63
N ARG A 303 7.02 25.89 1.17
CA ARG A 303 7.75 25.01 2.07
C ARG A 303 8.26 23.80 1.31
N SER A 304 9.46 23.32 1.66
CA SER A 304 10.00 22.11 1.05
C SER A 304 9.22 20.85 1.49
N VAL A 305 9.28 19.82 0.67
CA VAL A 305 8.73 18.48 0.98
C VAL A 305 9.31 17.97 2.29
N ALA A 306 10.61 18.16 2.53
CA ALA A 306 11.29 17.76 3.77
C ALA A 306 10.73 18.45 5.01
N GLU A 307 10.48 19.77 4.96
CA GLU A 307 9.88 20.52 6.08
C GLU A 307 8.46 20.06 6.39
N ILE A 308 7.66 19.80 5.33
CA ILE A 308 6.28 19.32 5.48
C ILE A 308 6.28 17.90 6.05
N ALA A 309 7.15 17.02 5.55
CA ALA A 309 7.30 15.67 6.08
C ALA A 309 7.64 15.69 7.57
N LEU A 310 8.61 16.50 7.98
CA LEU A 310 8.95 16.67 9.39
C LEU A 310 7.75 17.15 10.22
N GLU A 311 6.91 18.06 9.69
CA GLU A 311 5.69 18.51 10.36
C GLU A 311 4.65 17.39 10.49
N MET A 312 4.52 16.52 9.49
CA MET A 312 3.66 15.32 9.56
C MET A 312 4.14 14.36 10.67
N PHE A 313 5.45 14.08 10.73
CA PHE A 313 6.03 13.17 11.72
C PHE A 313 5.93 13.72 13.15
N LYS A 314 5.93 15.04 13.37
CA LYS A 314 5.70 15.65 14.69
C LYS A 314 4.33 15.32 15.30
N LEU A 315 3.36 14.95 14.47
CA LEU A 315 2.00 14.63 14.92
C LEU A 315 1.82 13.17 15.36
N VAL A 316 2.77 12.28 15.06
CA VAL A 316 2.64 10.85 15.32
C VAL A 316 3.61 10.36 16.39
N ASP A 317 3.23 9.25 17.03
CA ASP A 317 3.99 8.60 18.10
C ASP A 317 5.00 7.57 17.56
N GLY A 318 4.77 7.13 16.33
CA GLY A 318 5.62 6.19 15.64
C GLY A 318 5.20 6.02 14.18
N CYS A 319 6.01 5.33 13.42
CA CYS A 319 5.68 4.97 12.04
C CYS A 319 6.27 3.62 11.67
N THR A 320 5.62 2.95 10.72
CA THR A 320 6.20 1.85 9.94
C THR A 320 6.51 2.35 8.54
N MET A 321 7.61 1.89 7.96
CA MET A 321 7.98 2.28 6.61
C MET A 321 8.53 1.11 5.81
N SER A 322 8.01 0.93 4.61
CA SER A 322 8.70 0.19 3.57
C SER A 322 9.58 1.17 2.79
N ALA A 323 10.89 1.09 3.00
CA ALA A 323 11.87 1.92 2.28
C ALA A 323 11.91 1.64 0.77
N LYS A 324 11.25 0.56 0.34
CA LYS A 324 11.13 0.15 -1.07
C LYS A 324 10.25 1.09 -1.92
N LYS A 325 9.77 2.18 -1.38
CA LYS A 325 8.99 3.24 -2.05
C LYS A 325 9.75 4.57 -1.95
N ASP A 326 9.38 5.47 -1.03
CA ASP A 326 10.05 6.78 -0.92
C ASP A 326 11.51 6.69 -0.40
N GLY A 327 11.91 5.60 0.23
CA GLY A 327 13.32 5.32 0.50
C GLY A 327 14.12 4.85 -0.72
N MET A 328 13.46 4.65 -1.86
CA MET A 328 14.05 4.37 -3.19
C MET A 328 15.04 3.21 -3.25
N VAL A 329 14.88 2.18 -2.42
CA VAL A 329 15.68 0.95 -2.41
C VAL A 329 14.89 -0.26 -2.89
N ASN A 330 15.60 -1.33 -3.22
CA ASN A 330 14.97 -2.58 -3.65
C ASN A 330 14.62 -3.51 -2.47
N ILE A 331 15.25 -3.33 -1.32
CA ILE A 331 14.96 -4.03 -0.06
C ILE A 331 15.07 -3.05 1.11
N GLY A 332 14.36 -3.33 2.21
CA GLY A 332 14.50 -2.60 3.45
C GLY A 332 13.24 -1.89 3.90
N GLY A 333 13.23 -1.57 5.17
CA GLY A 333 12.20 -0.84 5.88
C GLY A 333 12.64 -0.52 7.30
N PHE A 334 11.76 0.09 8.06
CA PHE A 334 11.99 0.33 9.49
C PHE A 334 10.69 0.56 10.25
N LEU A 335 10.75 0.31 11.54
CA LEU A 335 9.86 0.83 12.56
C LEU A 335 10.56 2.01 13.23
N ALA A 336 9.88 3.13 13.43
CA ALA A 336 10.37 4.22 14.25
C ALA A 336 9.33 4.61 15.30
N THR A 337 9.79 4.92 16.52
CA THR A 337 8.95 5.26 17.66
C THR A 337 9.62 6.29 18.55
N ARG A 338 8.82 7.11 19.24
CA ARG A 338 9.32 8.06 20.24
C ARG A 338 9.63 7.39 21.59
N TYR A 339 9.15 6.16 21.82
CA TYR A 339 9.09 5.53 23.14
C TYR A 339 10.07 4.37 23.28
N ASP A 340 10.94 4.44 24.30
CA ASP A 340 11.92 3.40 24.61
C ASP A 340 11.27 2.06 24.93
N ALA A 341 10.12 2.05 25.59
CA ALA A 341 9.41 0.82 25.90
C ALA A 341 8.97 0.05 24.63
N VAL A 342 8.50 0.77 23.59
CA VAL A 342 8.14 0.17 22.30
C VAL A 342 9.38 -0.33 21.58
N ARG A 343 10.46 0.48 21.53
CA ARG A 343 11.72 0.10 20.91
C ARG A 343 12.33 -1.16 21.55
N THR A 344 12.41 -1.19 22.88
CA THR A 344 12.99 -2.32 23.61
C THR A 344 12.20 -3.61 23.35
N ALA A 345 10.87 -3.56 23.42
CA ALA A 345 10.04 -4.71 23.13
C ALA A 345 10.12 -5.15 21.63
N ALA A 346 10.30 -4.17 20.73
CA ALA A 346 10.54 -4.48 19.32
C ALA A 346 11.90 -5.18 19.11
N TRP A 347 12.95 -4.77 19.81
CA TRP A 347 14.25 -5.41 19.76
C TRP A 347 14.22 -6.85 20.29
N GLU A 348 13.54 -7.09 21.42
CA GLU A 348 13.35 -8.43 21.99
C GLU A 348 12.73 -9.38 20.95
N TYR A 349 11.61 -9.00 20.36
CA TYR A 349 10.92 -9.82 19.37
C TYR A 349 11.67 -9.93 18.04
N MET A 350 12.33 -8.85 17.61
CA MET A 350 13.06 -8.82 16.34
C MET A 350 14.25 -9.78 16.32
N VAL A 351 14.96 -9.94 17.44
CA VAL A 351 16.07 -10.90 17.53
C VAL A 351 15.61 -12.33 17.29
N GLU A 352 14.36 -12.64 17.64
CA GLU A 352 13.79 -13.98 17.45
C GLU A 352 13.39 -14.26 15.98
N ILE A 353 12.95 -13.24 15.23
CA ILE A 353 12.29 -13.46 13.94
C ILE A 353 12.98 -12.81 12.74
N GLU A 354 13.78 -11.77 12.93
CA GLU A 354 14.30 -10.94 11.84
C GLU A 354 15.83 -10.90 11.82
N GLY A 355 16.45 -10.77 12.99
CA GLY A 355 17.88 -10.66 13.18
C GLY A 355 18.24 -9.65 14.27
N PHE A 356 19.54 -9.39 14.44
CA PHE A 356 20.00 -8.48 15.49
C PHE A 356 19.51 -7.04 15.23
N TYR A 357 19.19 -6.33 16.30
CA TYR A 357 18.46 -5.06 16.26
C TYR A 357 19.20 -3.89 15.57
N THR A 358 20.49 -4.02 15.27
CA THR A 358 21.23 -3.00 14.53
C THR A 358 21.35 -3.28 13.03
N TYR A 359 20.83 -4.42 12.53
CA TYR A 359 20.74 -4.65 11.09
C TYR A 359 19.36 -5.12 10.59
N GLY A 360 18.54 -5.78 11.44
CA GLY A 360 17.15 -6.09 11.10
C GLY A 360 16.97 -6.94 9.84
N GLY A 361 17.80 -7.97 9.64
CA GLY A 361 17.77 -8.81 8.46
C GLY A 361 18.34 -8.16 7.19
N LEU A 362 19.01 -7.01 7.30
CA LEU A 362 19.66 -6.29 6.20
C LEU A 362 21.18 -6.44 6.27
N ALA A 363 21.86 -6.34 5.14
CA ALA A 363 23.29 -6.15 5.09
C ALA A 363 23.65 -4.67 5.33
N GLY A 364 24.89 -4.38 5.78
CA GLY A 364 25.34 -3.01 5.97
C GLY A 364 25.19 -2.15 4.71
N ARG A 365 25.50 -2.71 3.54
CA ARG A 365 25.29 -2.03 2.25
C ARG A 365 23.83 -1.64 1.98
N ASP A 366 22.87 -2.42 2.45
CA ASP A 366 21.44 -2.09 2.28
C ASP A 366 21.04 -0.94 3.20
N LEU A 367 21.59 -0.90 4.42
CA LEU A 367 21.40 0.22 5.36
C LEU A 367 21.94 1.53 4.77
N ASP A 368 23.14 1.50 4.16
CA ASP A 368 23.71 2.67 3.51
C ASP A 368 22.92 3.13 2.28
N ALA A 369 22.41 2.19 1.48
CA ALA A 369 21.52 2.53 0.37
C ALA A 369 20.24 3.24 0.84
N ILE A 370 19.65 2.80 1.98
CA ILE A 370 18.49 3.46 2.58
C ILE A 370 18.87 4.84 3.12
N ALA A 371 20.03 4.98 3.76
CA ALA A 371 20.51 6.24 4.31
C ALA A 371 20.63 7.35 3.26
N VAL A 372 21.05 7.00 2.05
CA VAL A 372 21.05 7.92 0.90
C VAL A 372 19.63 8.11 0.35
N GLY A 373 18.94 7.01 0.10
CA GLY A 373 17.65 7.02 -0.57
C GLY A 373 16.56 7.79 0.18
N ILE A 374 16.53 7.72 1.54
CA ILE A 374 15.55 8.46 2.33
C ILE A 374 15.71 9.98 2.22
N LYS A 375 16.95 10.47 2.09
CA LYS A 375 17.25 11.89 1.87
C LYS A 375 16.87 12.32 0.46
N GLU A 376 17.17 11.47 -0.54
CA GLU A 376 16.76 11.71 -1.92
C GLU A 376 15.23 11.68 -2.08
N GLY A 377 14.54 10.88 -1.27
CA GLY A 377 13.08 10.73 -1.27
C GLY A 377 12.33 12.01 -0.93
N VAL A 378 12.94 12.94 -0.20
CA VAL A 378 12.34 14.24 0.17
C VAL A 378 12.84 15.41 -0.68
N ASP A 379 13.59 15.16 -1.75
CA ASP A 379 14.00 16.19 -2.70
C ASP A 379 12.81 16.65 -3.53
N ASP A 380 12.51 17.94 -3.49
CA ASP A 380 11.34 18.56 -4.12
C ASP A 380 11.23 18.24 -5.62
N GLN A 381 12.36 18.32 -6.35
CA GLN A 381 12.35 18.10 -7.81
C GLN A 381 12.09 16.64 -8.15
N ARG A 382 12.66 15.72 -7.37
CA ARG A 382 12.45 14.28 -7.56
C ARG A 382 11.03 13.85 -7.27
N VAL A 383 10.44 14.36 -6.21
CA VAL A 383 9.05 14.08 -5.87
C VAL A 383 8.10 14.71 -6.88
N ALA A 384 8.36 15.93 -7.31
CA ALA A 384 7.60 16.60 -8.36
C ALA A 384 7.59 15.77 -9.65
N GLN A 385 8.76 15.41 -10.17
CA GLN A 385 8.91 14.58 -11.37
C GLN A 385 8.16 13.24 -11.24
N ARG A 386 8.24 12.62 -10.06
CA ARG A 386 7.54 11.38 -9.74
C ARG A 386 6.01 11.52 -9.88
N ILE A 387 5.44 12.55 -9.28
CA ILE A 387 3.99 12.80 -9.32
C ILE A 387 3.56 13.21 -10.73
N GLU A 388 4.31 14.10 -11.40
CA GLU A 388 4.04 14.53 -12.77
C GLU A 388 3.99 13.35 -13.75
N GLN A 389 4.89 12.38 -13.63
CA GLN A 389 4.89 11.19 -14.48
C GLN A 389 3.58 10.38 -14.36
N VAL A 390 3.08 10.22 -13.14
CA VAL A 390 1.82 9.51 -12.89
C VAL A 390 0.62 10.32 -13.38
N GLN A 391 0.60 11.62 -13.10
CA GLN A 391 -0.45 12.52 -13.57
C GLN A 391 -0.50 12.61 -15.09
N GLN A 392 0.65 12.59 -15.76
CA GLN A 392 0.74 12.62 -17.22
C GLN A 392 0.12 11.35 -17.84
N LEU A 393 0.41 10.17 -17.28
CA LEU A 393 -0.23 8.92 -17.70
C LEU A 393 -1.75 8.98 -17.49
N TRP A 394 -2.19 9.48 -16.33
CA TRP A 394 -3.60 9.66 -16.02
C TRP A 394 -4.29 10.60 -17.02
N THR A 395 -3.65 11.73 -17.36
CA THR A 395 -4.17 12.71 -18.32
C THR A 395 -4.36 12.09 -19.70
N TRP A 396 -3.36 11.38 -20.22
CA TRP A 396 -3.47 10.74 -21.54
C TRP A 396 -4.59 9.69 -21.60
N LEU A 397 -4.75 8.90 -20.53
CA LEU A 397 -5.83 7.92 -20.46
C LEU A 397 -7.21 8.60 -20.39
N ASN A 398 -7.33 9.66 -19.61
CA ASN A 398 -8.56 10.43 -19.50
C ASN A 398 -8.92 11.11 -20.84
N ASP A 399 -7.93 11.65 -21.55
CA ASP A 399 -8.12 12.29 -22.87
C ASP A 399 -8.59 11.27 -23.93
N GLU A 400 -8.16 10.00 -23.83
CA GLU A 400 -8.65 8.89 -24.66
C GLU A 400 -10.04 8.38 -24.24
N GLY A 401 -10.64 8.97 -23.20
CA GLY A 401 -11.94 8.56 -22.66
C GLY A 401 -11.92 7.24 -21.88
N VAL A 402 -10.73 6.75 -21.49
CA VAL A 402 -10.60 5.55 -20.66
C VAL A 402 -11.09 5.85 -19.25
N PRO A 403 -11.98 5.02 -18.67
CA PRO A 403 -12.47 5.23 -17.32
C PRO A 403 -11.36 5.05 -16.27
N VAL A 404 -10.91 6.15 -15.68
CA VAL A 404 -9.91 6.19 -14.61
C VAL A 404 -10.49 6.74 -13.33
N LYS A 405 -9.91 6.36 -12.20
CA LYS A 405 -10.26 6.97 -10.91
C LYS A 405 -9.78 8.43 -10.87
N ALA A 406 -10.64 9.31 -10.43
CA ALA A 406 -10.34 10.72 -10.19
C ALA A 406 -10.56 11.05 -8.69
N PRO A 407 -9.76 11.97 -8.12
CA PRO A 407 -8.55 12.54 -8.70
C PRO A 407 -7.42 11.53 -8.83
N CYS A 408 -6.34 11.88 -9.55
CA CYS A 408 -5.15 11.06 -9.68
C CYS A 408 -4.36 11.01 -8.37
N GLY A 409 -3.96 9.81 -7.95
CA GLY A 409 -3.09 9.62 -6.78
C GLY A 409 -1.59 9.77 -7.09
N GLY A 410 -0.73 9.50 -6.09
CA GLY A 410 0.71 9.72 -6.19
C GLY A 410 1.48 8.62 -6.91
N HIS A 411 1.12 7.34 -6.73
CA HIS A 411 2.00 6.24 -7.12
C HIS A 411 1.53 5.43 -8.34
N GLY A 412 0.35 5.72 -8.84
CA GLY A 412 -0.18 4.97 -9.99
C GLY A 412 -1.55 5.45 -10.42
N VAL A 413 -1.97 4.97 -11.59
CA VAL A 413 -3.28 5.22 -12.16
C VAL A 413 -4.18 4.00 -11.93
N PHE A 414 -5.44 4.24 -11.61
CA PHE A 414 -6.42 3.20 -11.32
C PHE A 414 -7.51 3.21 -12.40
N LEU A 415 -7.51 2.17 -13.25
CA LEU A 415 -8.54 1.96 -14.27
C LEU A 415 -9.79 1.40 -13.58
N LYS A 416 -10.97 1.84 -14.02
CA LYS A 416 -12.27 1.35 -13.53
C LYS A 416 -12.72 0.17 -14.38
N GLY A 417 -12.59 -1.07 -13.90
CA GLY A 417 -12.82 -2.29 -14.66
C GLY A 417 -14.28 -2.44 -15.12
N TRP A 418 -15.27 -2.17 -14.26
CA TRP A 418 -16.68 -2.22 -14.66
C TRP A 418 -17.00 -1.19 -15.73
N ALA A 419 -16.59 0.07 -15.51
CA ALA A 419 -16.80 1.14 -16.47
C ALA A 419 -16.04 0.88 -17.79
N PHE A 420 -14.84 0.28 -17.74
CA PHE A 420 -14.06 -0.09 -18.89
C PHE A 420 -14.83 -1.08 -19.80
N TRP A 421 -15.42 -2.11 -19.22
CA TRP A 421 -16.21 -3.11 -19.93
C TRP A 421 -17.68 -2.73 -20.13
N THR A 422 -18.03 -1.45 -19.97
CA THR A 422 -19.37 -0.93 -20.29
C THR A 422 -19.36 -0.32 -21.70
N LEU A 423 -20.33 -0.71 -22.53
CA LEU A 423 -20.55 -0.17 -23.86
C LEU A 423 -22.03 0.13 -24.06
N ASN A 424 -22.35 1.38 -24.40
CA ASN A 424 -23.73 1.84 -24.60
C ASN A 424 -24.64 1.52 -23.39
N GLY A 425 -24.12 1.67 -22.17
CA GLY A 425 -24.84 1.40 -20.93
C GLY A 425 -25.01 -0.09 -20.57
N LYS A 426 -24.45 -1.01 -21.37
CA LYS A 426 -24.51 -2.45 -21.14
C LYS A 426 -23.13 -2.98 -20.73
N LEU A 427 -23.10 -3.82 -19.68
CA LEU A 427 -21.91 -4.57 -19.30
C LEU A 427 -21.58 -5.63 -20.35
N LEU A 428 -20.33 -5.68 -20.78
CA LEU A 428 -19.77 -6.74 -21.63
C LEU A 428 -19.22 -7.91 -20.81
N VAL A 429 -18.90 -7.64 -19.53
CA VAL A 429 -18.37 -8.58 -18.54
C VAL A 429 -19.17 -8.38 -17.26
N GLU A 430 -19.75 -9.44 -16.73
CA GLU A 430 -20.51 -9.36 -15.49
C GLU A 430 -19.59 -9.05 -14.31
N LYS A 431 -20.09 -8.38 -13.28
CA LYS A 431 -19.28 -7.96 -12.12
C LYS A 431 -18.67 -9.13 -11.37
N GLU A 432 -19.36 -10.25 -11.32
CA GLU A 432 -18.96 -11.51 -10.69
C GLU A 432 -17.91 -12.27 -11.51
N ASP A 433 -17.74 -11.95 -12.80
CA ASP A 433 -16.82 -12.58 -13.73
C ASP A 433 -15.45 -11.86 -13.82
N LEU A 434 -15.05 -11.16 -12.73
CA LEU A 434 -13.74 -10.53 -12.52
C LEU A 434 -13.29 -9.59 -13.67
N PRO A 435 -14.06 -8.55 -14.00
CA PRO A 435 -13.75 -7.65 -15.13
C PRO A 435 -12.42 -6.91 -15.00
N GLY A 436 -12.00 -6.51 -13.80
CA GLY A 436 -10.70 -5.91 -13.57
C GLY A 436 -9.56 -6.89 -13.83
N HIS A 437 -9.72 -8.14 -13.43
CA HIS A 437 -8.71 -9.16 -13.71
C HIS A 437 -8.63 -9.49 -15.20
N LEU A 438 -9.77 -9.60 -15.90
CA LEU A 438 -9.79 -9.75 -17.36
C LEU A 438 -9.06 -8.60 -18.05
N LEU A 439 -9.27 -7.36 -17.60
CA LEU A 439 -8.57 -6.19 -18.14
C LEU A 439 -7.05 -6.33 -17.99
N ALA A 440 -6.56 -6.72 -16.81
CA ALA A 440 -5.13 -6.93 -16.56
C ALA A 440 -4.56 -8.06 -17.47
N VAL A 441 -5.31 -9.16 -17.62
CA VAL A 441 -4.92 -10.29 -18.48
C VAL A 441 -4.85 -9.90 -19.96
N GLU A 442 -5.87 -9.20 -20.49
CA GLU A 442 -5.90 -8.76 -21.89
C GLU A 442 -4.80 -7.72 -22.18
N LEU A 443 -4.55 -6.80 -21.24
CA LEU A 443 -3.49 -5.81 -21.34
C LEU A 443 -2.10 -6.48 -21.44
N TYR A 444 -1.84 -7.47 -20.60
CA TYR A 444 -0.61 -8.24 -20.69
C TYR A 444 -0.54 -9.07 -21.99
N ARG A 445 -1.57 -9.85 -22.28
CA ARG A 445 -1.59 -10.75 -23.43
C ARG A 445 -1.35 -10.01 -24.75
N ARG A 446 -2.02 -8.88 -24.95
CA ARG A 446 -1.94 -8.11 -26.20
C ARG A 446 -0.72 -7.22 -26.28
N TYR A 447 -0.35 -6.55 -25.17
CA TYR A 447 0.62 -5.47 -25.19
C TYR A 447 1.85 -5.69 -24.29
N GLY A 448 1.89 -6.79 -23.52
CA GLY A 448 3.00 -7.07 -22.62
C GLY A 448 3.08 -6.14 -21.40
N VAL A 449 2.02 -5.40 -21.12
CA VAL A 449 1.94 -4.51 -19.93
C VAL A 449 1.35 -5.29 -18.77
N ARG A 450 2.12 -5.46 -17.69
CA ARG A 450 1.68 -6.15 -16.47
C ARG A 450 1.13 -5.16 -15.46
N ALA A 451 -0.09 -5.40 -14.98
CA ALA A 451 -0.80 -4.59 -13.99
C ALA A 451 -1.42 -5.48 -12.91
N CYS A 452 -1.95 -4.87 -11.84
CA CYS A 452 -2.56 -5.59 -10.73
C CYS A 452 -4.02 -5.19 -10.55
N GLU A 453 -4.92 -6.18 -10.57
CA GLU A 453 -6.29 -5.94 -10.09
C GLU A 453 -6.26 -5.67 -8.58
N ILE A 454 -7.00 -4.65 -8.17
CA ILE A 454 -7.27 -4.26 -6.78
C ILE A 454 -8.77 -4.00 -6.64
N GLY A 455 -9.53 -5.06 -6.49
CA GLY A 455 -10.98 -5.00 -6.47
C GLY A 455 -11.57 -6.31 -5.96
N THR A 456 -12.30 -7.02 -6.80
CA THR A 456 -13.09 -8.20 -6.44
C THR A 456 -12.24 -9.36 -5.91
N ILE A 457 -11.01 -9.57 -6.42
CA ILE A 457 -10.12 -10.61 -5.91
C ILE A 457 -9.76 -10.37 -4.43
N MET A 458 -9.53 -9.10 -4.04
CA MET A 458 -9.12 -8.73 -2.67
C MET A 458 -10.31 -8.51 -1.72
N PHE A 459 -11.35 -7.86 -2.20
CA PHE A 459 -12.43 -7.32 -1.35
C PHE A 459 -13.78 -7.99 -1.55
N GLY A 460 -13.92 -8.79 -2.60
CA GLY A 460 -15.14 -9.55 -2.89
C GLY A 460 -15.28 -10.80 -2.03
N ASP A 461 -16.52 -11.27 -1.91
CA ASP A 461 -16.81 -12.55 -1.28
C ASP A 461 -16.89 -13.65 -2.33
N TYR A 462 -16.42 -14.83 -1.97
CA TYR A 462 -16.34 -16.00 -2.84
C TYR A 462 -16.90 -17.23 -2.13
N ASP A 463 -17.78 -17.95 -2.81
CA ASP A 463 -18.30 -19.22 -2.34
C ASP A 463 -17.43 -20.37 -2.88
N PRO A 464 -16.70 -21.10 -2.01
CA PRO A 464 -15.81 -22.17 -2.45
C PRO A 464 -16.57 -23.43 -2.92
N VAL A 465 -17.83 -23.60 -2.52
CA VAL A 465 -18.69 -24.72 -2.93
C VAL A 465 -19.25 -24.46 -4.33
N LEU A 466 -19.81 -23.26 -4.53
CA LEU A 466 -20.34 -22.84 -5.84
C LEU A 466 -19.23 -22.41 -6.80
N LYS A 467 -18.00 -22.24 -6.31
CA LYS A 467 -16.82 -21.74 -7.05
C LYS A 467 -17.07 -20.45 -7.81
N LYS A 468 -17.78 -19.52 -7.18
CA LYS A 468 -18.11 -18.23 -7.80
C LYS A 468 -18.01 -17.06 -6.81
N VAL A 469 -17.82 -15.87 -7.36
CA VAL A 469 -17.96 -14.62 -6.61
C VAL A 469 -19.44 -14.44 -6.28
N THR A 470 -19.73 -14.24 -5.00
CA THR A 470 -21.10 -14.01 -4.50
C THR A 470 -21.36 -12.53 -4.25
N ARG A 471 -20.31 -11.77 -3.99
CA ARG A 471 -20.35 -10.32 -3.88
C ARG A 471 -19.08 -9.73 -4.49
N PRO A 472 -19.16 -8.95 -5.57
CA PRO A 472 -18.02 -8.23 -6.13
C PRO A 472 -17.52 -7.14 -5.18
N ALA A 473 -16.44 -6.46 -5.53
CA ALA A 473 -15.95 -5.29 -4.79
C ALA A 473 -17.08 -4.26 -4.60
N PRO A 474 -17.11 -3.49 -3.47
CA PRO A 474 -18.26 -2.64 -3.18
C PRO A 474 -18.43 -1.46 -4.15
N ASP A 475 -17.33 -0.85 -4.60
CA ASP A 475 -17.38 0.38 -5.38
C ASP A 475 -17.02 0.19 -6.85
N GLU A 476 -15.94 -0.53 -7.13
CA GLU A 476 -15.40 -0.73 -8.47
C GLU A 476 -14.36 -1.87 -8.45
N ASP A 477 -14.13 -2.50 -9.61
CA ASP A 477 -13.09 -3.51 -9.81
C ASP A 477 -11.86 -2.85 -10.44
N TYR A 478 -11.03 -2.22 -9.62
CA TYR A 478 -9.90 -1.44 -10.10
C TYR A 478 -8.74 -2.27 -10.64
N VAL A 479 -8.08 -1.74 -11.68
CA VAL A 479 -6.77 -2.21 -12.12
C VAL A 479 -5.75 -1.10 -11.88
N ARG A 480 -4.77 -1.38 -11.02
CA ARG A 480 -3.72 -0.44 -10.68
C ARG A 480 -2.53 -0.55 -11.62
N LEU A 481 -2.15 0.56 -12.20
CA LEU A 481 -0.91 0.79 -12.94
C LEU A 481 0.08 1.47 -11.99
N ALA A 482 0.78 0.68 -11.16
CA ALA A 482 1.76 1.22 -10.21
C ALA A 482 3.06 1.54 -10.94
N VAL A 483 3.42 2.81 -11.06
CA VAL A 483 4.61 3.25 -11.80
C VAL A 483 5.87 3.14 -10.92
N PRO A 484 6.87 2.32 -11.25
CA PRO A 484 8.13 2.26 -10.51
C PRO A 484 8.93 3.58 -10.63
N ARG A 485 9.60 3.96 -9.55
CA ARG A 485 10.39 5.19 -9.51
C ARG A 485 11.66 5.05 -10.35
N ARG A 486 11.96 6.04 -11.21
CA ARG A 486 13.20 6.12 -12.01
C ARG A 486 13.42 4.96 -12.99
N VAL A 487 12.36 4.26 -13.44
CA VAL A 487 12.49 3.11 -14.34
C VAL A 487 12.06 3.43 -15.75
N TYR A 488 10.91 4.06 -15.89
CA TYR A 488 10.28 4.30 -17.18
C TYR A 488 10.37 5.76 -17.60
N THR A 489 10.62 5.96 -18.88
CA THR A 489 10.62 7.27 -19.54
C THR A 489 9.22 7.61 -20.05
N GLU A 490 9.05 8.84 -20.55
CA GLU A 490 7.80 9.29 -21.17
C GLU A 490 7.34 8.36 -22.30
N SER A 491 8.26 7.86 -23.13
CA SER A 491 7.91 6.97 -24.24
C SER A 491 7.28 5.64 -23.77
N HIS A 492 7.74 5.09 -22.66
CA HIS A 492 7.11 3.90 -22.07
C HIS A 492 5.70 4.23 -21.57
N MET A 493 5.50 5.38 -20.92
CA MET A 493 4.18 5.78 -20.43
C MET A 493 3.22 6.09 -21.58
N ARG A 494 3.71 6.70 -22.68
CA ARG A 494 2.92 6.89 -23.92
C ARG A 494 2.51 5.55 -24.55
N TYR A 495 3.42 4.58 -24.56
CA TYR A 495 3.09 3.22 -25.04
C TYR A 495 1.96 2.59 -24.20
N VAL A 496 2.06 2.70 -22.86
CA VAL A 496 1.02 2.18 -21.95
C VAL A 496 -0.32 2.87 -22.21
N ALA A 497 -0.33 4.19 -22.34
CA ALA A 497 -1.55 4.95 -22.59
C ALA A 497 -2.19 4.55 -23.94
N ALA A 498 -1.38 4.44 -24.99
CA ALA A 498 -1.84 4.03 -26.31
C ALA A 498 -2.39 2.59 -26.32
N ALA A 499 -1.69 1.66 -25.66
CA ALA A 499 -2.12 0.27 -25.54
C ALA A 499 -3.48 0.13 -24.83
N ILE A 500 -3.67 0.86 -23.73
CA ILE A 500 -4.93 0.85 -22.99
C ILE A 500 -6.04 1.55 -23.79
N GLY A 501 -5.75 2.66 -24.45
CA GLY A 501 -6.70 3.37 -25.31
C GLY A 501 -7.18 2.51 -26.48
N GLU A 502 -6.28 1.76 -27.12
CA GLU A 502 -6.64 0.81 -28.18
C GLU A 502 -7.48 -0.34 -27.64
N LEU A 503 -7.07 -0.96 -26.52
CA LEU A 503 -7.85 -2.02 -25.88
C LEU A 503 -9.26 -1.53 -25.50
N TYR A 504 -9.38 -0.29 -25.02
CA TYR A 504 -10.67 0.32 -24.69
C TYR A 504 -11.57 0.51 -25.92
N LYS A 505 -11.03 0.98 -27.03
CA LYS A 505 -11.76 1.13 -28.30
C LYS A 505 -12.25 -0.23 -28.84
N GLU A 506 -11.43 -1.25 -28.69
CA GLU A 506 -11.70 -2.60 -29.22
C GLU A 506 -12.35 -3.56 -28.19
N ARG A 507 -12.76 -3.09 -27.02
CA ARG A 507 -13.24 -3.95 -25.92
C ARG A 507 -14.42 -4.87 -26.28
N ALA A 508 -15.26 -4.49 -27.24
CA ALA A 508 -16.34 -5.34 -27.72
C ALA A 508 -15.84 -6.61 -28.44
N SER A 509 -14.62 -6.60 -28.98
CA SER A 509 -13.99 -7.71 -29.67
C SER A 509 -13.19 -8.65 -28.75
N ALA A 510 -13.21 -8.44 -27.42
CA ALA A 510 -12.57 -9.34 -26.48
C ALA A 510 -13.00 -10.80 -26.72
N ILE A 511 -12.03 -11.71 -26.66
CA ILE A 511 -12.28 -13.14 -26.96
C ILE A 511 -12.94 -13.89 -25.79
N TRP A 512 -12.87 -13.31 -24.59
CA TRP A 512 -13.46 -13.87 -23.37
C TRP A 512 -14.50 -12.91 -22.80
N LYS A 513 -15.48 -13.48 -22.12
CA LYS A 513 -16.55 -12.71 -21.45
C LYS A 513 -16.33 -12.53 -19.95
N GLY A 514 -15.18 -12.99 -19.44
CA GLY A 514 -14.82 -12.88 -18.03
C GLY A 514 -13.70 -13.84 -17.65
N MET A 515 -13.39 -13.82 -16.35
CA MET A 515 -12.46 -14.75 -15.70
C MET A 515 -13.14 -15.39 -14.50
N ARG A 516 -12.75 -16.61 -14.14
CA ARG A 516 -13.22 -17.27 -12.91
C ARG A 516 -12.09 -17.95 -12.17
N PHE A 517 -12.26 -18.10 -10.85
CA PHE A 517 -11.33 -18.85 -10.03
C PHE A 517 -11.39 -20.36 -10.35
N THR A 518 -10.23 -20.98 -10.50
CA THR A 518 -10.06 -22.43 -10.42
C THR A 518 -9.51 -22.86 -9.08
N TYR A 519 -8.81 -21.95 -8.39
CA TYR A 519 -8.35 -22.06 -7.02
C TYR A 519 -8.28 -20.68 -6.38
N ARG A 520 -8.79 -20.52 -5.16
CA ARG A 520 -8.69 -19.30 -4.35
C ARG A 520 -8.38 -19.64 -2.90
N PRO A 521 -7.24 -19.22 -2.34
CA PRO A 521 -6.95 -19.34 -0.92
C PRO A 521 -7.70 -18.28 -0.11
N ASP A 522 -7.89 -18.54 1.18
CA ASP A 522 -8.56 -17.60 2.09
C ASP A 522 -7.70 -16.36 2.39
N ALA A 523 -6.37 -16.54 2.49
CA ALA A 523 -5.43 -15.46 2.73
C ALA A 523 -4.70 -15.04 1.46
N LEU A 524 -4.55 -13.71 1.26
CA LEU A 524 -3.79 -13.11 0.15
C LEU A 524 -4.15 -13.68 -1.24
N PRO A 525 -5.44 -13.72 -1.59
CA PRO A 525 -5.93 -14.42 -2.78
C PRO A 525 -5.29 -13.93 -4.09
N HIS A 526 -4.98 -12.66 -4.23
CA HIS A 526 -4.40 -12.11 -5.46
C HIS A 526 -2.99 -12.66 -5.77
N PHE A 527 -2.19 -13.06 -4.76
CA PHE A 527 -0.86 -13.64 -4.98
C PHE A 527 -0.90 -15.11 -5.42
N LEU A 528 -1.86 -15.86 -4.90
CA LEU A 528 -1.83 -17.32 -4.95
C LEU A 528 -2.94 -17.96 -5.78
N SER A 529 -4.01 -17.24 -6.09
CA SER A 529 -5.14 -17.78 -6.87
C SER A 529 -4.73 -18.26 -8.27
N HIS A 530 -5.52 -19.17 -8.78
CA HIS A 530 -5.49 -19.60 -10.18
C HIS A 530 -6.81 -19.23 -10.84
N PHE A 531 -6.74 -18.92 -12.11
CA PHE A 531 -7.89 -18.49 -12.88
C PHE A 531 -7.98 -19.24 -14.21
N GLU A 532 -9.13 -19.13 -14.84
CA GLU A 532 -9.32 -19.52 -16.24
C GLU A 532 -10.27 -18.53 -16.93
N PRO A 533 -10.11 -18.30 -18.23
CA PRO A 533 -11.02 -17.46 -18.99
C PRO A 533 -12.38 -18.13 -19.19
N ILE A 534 -13.43 -17.31 -19.22
CA ILE A 534 -14.79 -17.71 -19.53
C ILE A 534 -15.01 -17.46 -21.03
N PRO A 535 -15.20 -18.50 -21.86
CA PRO A 535 -15.44 -18.35 -23.30
C PRO A 535 -16.71 -17.53 -23.59
N LYS A 536 -16.72 -16.84 -24.74
CA LYS A 536 -17.94 -16.18 -25.27
C LYS A 536 -18.98 -17.17 -25.68
#